data_2e7a4d924266100010114b0b976266f9
#
_entry.id   2e7a4d924266100010114b0b976266f9
#
_cell.length_a   1.000
_cell.length_b   1.000
_cell.length_c   1.000
_cell.angle_alpha   90.00
_cell.angle_beta   90.00
_cell.angle_gamma   90.00
#
_symmetry.space_group_name_H-M   'P 1'
#
loop_
_entity.id
_entity.type
_entity.pdbx_description
1 polymer ?
#
loop_
_entity_poly.entity_id
_entity_poly.type
_entity_poly.pdbx_seq_one_letter_code
_entity_poly.pdbx_strand_id
1 'polypeptide(L)'
;SGADVSNYNITDQTSTTANISAKALTATASASNKVYDGSSAATSTLTLSGFVGSETVTSTNSSTFNNKNAGTGKTVTVNSITLADGANGGLASNYSINTGQTSTANVTAKTLTVSGITTSNKVYDSTTTATTTLSFSGLIGSETINNTNSSTFDNKNIGTAKAVTVNSITLVDGNNGG
;
A
#
# COMPACT_ATOMS: atom_id res chain seq x y z
N SER A 1 5.60 51.06 -55.39
CA SER A 1 5.29 50.16 -56.52
C SER A 1 5.58 48.75 -56.04
N GLY A 2 4.55 47.96 -55.99
CA GLY A 2 4.68 46.56 -55.57
C GLY A 2 5.38 45.73 -56.64
N ALA A 3 6.05 44.68 -56.20
CA ALA A 3 6.59 43.69 -57.15
C ALA A 3 5.46 43.13 -58.00
N ASP A 4 5.68 43.15 -59.27
CA ASP A 4 4.71 42.65 -60.24
C ASP A 4 4.72 41.12 -60.23
N VAL A 5 3.75 40.52 -59.50
CA VAL A 5 3.60 39.07 -59.34
C VAL A 5 3.36 38.34 -60.70
N SER A 6 2.98 39.07 -61.76
CA SER A 6 2.83 38.48 -63.08
C SER A 6 4.17 38.03 -63.71
N ASN A 7 5.30 38.51 -63.18
CA ASN A 7 6.64 38.13 -63.68
C ASN A 7 7.12 36.78 -63.00
N TYR A 8 6.34 36.18 -62.14
CA TYR A 8 6.73 34.98 -61.37
C TYR A 8 5.69 33.87 -61.57
N ASN A 9 6.17 32.67 -61.76
CA ASN A 9 5.36 31.46 -61.80
C ASN A 9 5.77 30.56 -60.65
N ILE A 10 4.80 30.08 -59.90
CA ILE A 10 5.04 29.15 -58.78
C ILE A 10 4.81 27.74 -59.28
N THR A 11 5.82 26.89 -59.22
CA THR A 11 5.63 25.44 -59.35
C THR A 11 5.18 24.87 -58.02
N ASP A 12 4.12 24.05 -58.06
CA ASP A 12 3.63 23.37 -56.85
C ASP A 12 4.78 22.61 -56.16
N GLN A 13 4.86 22.79 -54.86
CA GLN A 13 5.81 22.06 -54.04
C GLN A 13 5.34 20.61 -53.84
N THR A 14 6.27 19.67 -53.99
CA THR A 14 6.03 18.29 -53.55
C THR A 14 5.81 18.24 -52.03
N SER A 15 4.97 17.32 -51.59
CA SER A 15 4.70 17.13 -50.16
C SER A 15 5.99 16.92 -49.36
N THR A 16 6.05 17.47 -48.17
CA THR A 16 7.09 17.22 -47.19
C THR A 16 6.54 16.47 -45.99
N THR A 17 7.39 15.89 -45.17
CA THR A 17 7.01 15.13 -43.94
C THR A 17 7.45 15.86 -42.69
N ALA A 18 6.62 15.75 -41.64
CA ALA A 18 6.94 16.21 -40.28
C ALA A 18 6.42 15.21 -39.26
N ASN A 19 6.97 15.23 -38.06
CA ASN A 19 6.56 14.36 -36.94
C ASN A 19 5.58 15.10 -36.05
N ILE A 20 4.59 14.38 -35.53
CA ILE A 20 3.75 14.78 -34.38
C ILE A 20 4.12 13.88 -33.23
N SER A 21 4.61 14.45 -32.14
CA SER A 21 4.98 13.71 -30.92
C SER A 21 3.83 13.70 -29.91
N ALA A 22 3.78 12.66 -29.10
CA ALA A 22 2.80 12.55 -28.03
C ALA A 22 2.93 13.70 -27.02
N LYS A 23 1.79 14.21 -26.56
CA LYS A 23 1.73 15.25 -25.54
C LYS A 23 1.94 14.65 -24.17
N ALA A 24 2.88 15.21 -23.39
CA ALA A 24 3.10 14.77 -22.01
C ALA A 24 1.97 15.20 -21.09
N LEU A 25 1.41 14.25 -20.35
CA LEU A 25 0.48 14.48 -19.23
C LEU A 25 1.24 14.59 -17.91
N THR A 26 0.60 15.21 -16.94
CA THR A 26 1.00 15.17 -15.53
C THR A 26 0.00 14.35 -14.73
N ALA A 27 0.46 13.69 -13.66
CA ALA A 27 -0.37 12.92 -12.76
C ALA A 27 -0.10 13.29 -11.31
N THR A 28 -1.17 13.42 -10.53
CA THR A 28 -1.13 13.49 -9.07
C THR A 28 -1.63 12.18 -8.51
N ALA A 29 -0.86 11.55 -7.62
CA ALA A 29 -1.22 10.30 -6.96
C ALA A 29 -1.87 10.56 -5.60
N SER A 30 -2.89 9.76 -5.27
CA SER A 30 -3.48 9.67 -3.94
C SER A 30 -3.55 8.21 -3.54
N ALA A 31 -2.93 7.84 -2.40
CA ALA A 31 -2.86 6.48 -1.91
C ALA A 31 -3.86 6.22 -0.78
N SER A 32 -4.36 4.99 -0.69
CA SER A 32 -5.26 4.55 0.37
C SER A 32 -4.49 3.88 1.50
N ASN A 33 -4.96 4.10 2.74
CA ASN A 33 -4.49 3.34 3.90
C ASN A 33 -4.87 1.87 3.77
N LYS A 34 -4.10 0.99 4.39
CA LYS A 34 -4.44 -0.43 4.51
C LYS A 34 -4.11 -0.99 5.89
N VAL A 35 -4.69 -2.13 6.22
CA VAL A 35 -4.25 -2.98 7.33
C VAL A 35 -3.10 -3.85 6.86
N TYR A 36 -2.14 -4.15 7.73
CA TYR A 36 -1.03 -5.05 7.44
C TYR A 36 -1.52 -6.39 6.88
N ASP A 37 -0.99 -6.76 5.73
CA ASP A 37 -1.32 -7.97 4.97
C ASP A 37 -0.08 -8.76 4.52
N GLY A 38 1.10 -8.40 5.03
CA GLY A 38 2.37 -9.03 4.68
C GLY A 38 2.96 -8.57 3.34
N SER A 39 2.29 -7.68 2.60
CA SER A 39 2.76 -7.21 1.29
C SER A 39 3.04 -5.71 1.28
N SER A 40 3.88 -5.26 0.34
CA SER A 40 4.10 -3.83 0.07
C SER A 40 3.15 -3.28 -1.00
N ALA A 41 2.26 -4.08 -1.60
CA ALA A 41 1.31 -3.60 -2.59
C ALA A 41 0.44 -2.47 -2.02
N ALA A 42 0.22 -1.43 -2.81
CA ALA A 42 -0.58 -0.27 -2.44
C ALA A 42 -1.69 -0.02 -3.46
N THR A 43 -2.82 0.48 -3.00
CA THR A 43 -3.88 1.00 -3.86
C THR A 43 -3.70 2.50 -3.99
N SER A 44 -3.62 3.00 -5.21
CA SER A 44 -3.59 4.43 -5.49
C SER A 44 -4.50 4.80 -6.65
N THR A 45 -4.96 6.05 -6.64
CA THR A 45 -5.67 6.67 -7.75
C THR A 45 -4.81 7.77 -8.34
N LEU A 46 -4.93 7.98 -9.65
CA LEU A 46 -4.25 9.03 -10.39
C LEU A 46 -5.25 10.05 -10.90
N THR A 47 -4.96 11.32 -10.68
CA THR A 47 -5.64 12.43 -11.35
C THR A 47 -4.72 12.93 -12.43
N LEU A 48 -5.15 12.78 -13.69
CA LEU A 48 -4.39 13.19 -14.86
C LEU A 48 -4.76 14.61 -15.28
N SER A 49 -3.79 15.36 -15.82
CA SER A 49 -4.00 16.71 -16.35
C SER A 49 -3.07 16.99 -17.53
N GLY A 50 -3.38 18.06 -18.29
CA GLY A 50 -2.60 18.44 -19.46
C GLY A 50 -3.23 18.01 -20.80
N PHE A 51 -4.49 17.59 -20.79
CA PHE A 51 -5.23 17.20 -22.00
C PHE A 51 -5.37 18.36 -22.99
N VAL A 52 -5.67 18.02 -24.25
CA VAL A 52 -6.02 18.99 -25.30
C VAL A 52 -7.55 19.18 -25.29
N GLY A 53 -7.99 20.44 -25.17
CA GLY A 53 -9.42 20.76 -25.18
C GLY A 53 -10.20 19.99 -24.11
N SER A 54 -11.22 19.26 -24.55
CA SER A 54 -12.07 18.39 -23.70
C SER A 54 -11.73 16.89 -23.77
N GLU A 55 -10.63 16.53 -24.46
CA GLU A 55 -10.19 15.12 -24.52
C GLU A 55 -9.87 14.58 -23.14
N THR A 56 -10.09 13.29 -22.95
CA THR A 56 -9.66 12.55 -21.76
C THR A 56 -9.08 11.20 -22.15
N VAL A 57 -8.17 10.68 -21.35
CA VAL A 57 -7.76 9.27 -21.38
C VAL A 57 -7.99 8.66 -20.00
N THR A 58 -8.14 7.34 -19.96
CA THR A 58 -8.20 6.58 -18.71
C THR A 58 -6.84 6.00 -18.38
N SER A 59 -6.63 5.62 -17.12
CA SER A 59 -5.37 5.00 -16.70
C SER A 59 -5.59 3.89 -15.68
N THR A 60 -4.72 2.90 -15.75
CA THR A 60 -4.50 1.92 -14.66
C THR A 60 -3.07 2.09 -14.15
N ASN A 61 -2.85 1.73 -12.89
CA ASN A 61 -1.52 1.85 -12.28
C ASN A 61 -1.23 0.69 -11.33
N SER A 62 0.05 0.48 -11.04
CA SER A 62 0.52 -0.32 -9.92
C SER A 62 1.36 0.56 -8.99
N SER A 63 1.20 0.35 -7.69
CA SER A 63 1.90 1.14 -6.67
C SER A 63 2.36 0.27 -5.51
N THR A 64 3.40 0.72 -4.82
CA THR A 64 3.91 0.02 -3.64
C THR A 64 4.26 0.99 -2.52
N PHE A 65 4.05 0.56 -1.29
CA PHE A 65 4.67 1.16 -0.11
C PHE A 65 6.19 0.93 -0.12
N ASN A 66 6.93 1.80 0.54
CA ASN A 66 8.39 1.66 0.71
C ASN A 66 8.81 0.36 1.43
N ASN A 67 7.96 -0.21 2.27
CA ASN A 67 8.08 -1.56 2.84
C ASN A 67 6.71 -2.04 3.35
N LYS A 68 6.59 -3.33 3.76
CA LYS A 68 5.33 -3.95 4.21
C LYS A 68 4.89 -3.55 5.62
N ASN A 69 5.81 -3.07 6.48
CA ASN A 69 5.59 -2.92 7.92
C ASN A 69 4.56 -1.84 8.27
N ALA A 70 3.87 -2.00 9.38
CA ALA A 70 2.96 -0.99 9.91
C ALA A 70 3.70 0.34 10.18
N GLY A 71 3.00 1.45 9.97
CA GLY A 71 3.55 2.79 10.16
C GLY A 71 2.64 3.86 9.57
N THR A 72 2.85 5.09 9.98
CA THR A 72 2.11 6.27 9.51
C THR A 72 2.93 7.05 8.48
N GLY A 73 2.23 7.71 7.54
CA GLY A 73 2.87 8.58 6.55
C GLY A 73 3.88 7.87 5.65
N LYS A 74 3.68 6.59 5.39
CA LYS A 74 4.60 5.79 4.57
C LYS A 74 4.51 6.22 3.11
N THR A 75 5.66 6.33 2.45
CA THR A 75 5.71 6.67 1.02
C THR A 75 5.12 5.54 0.19
N VAL A 76 4.24 5.92 -0.73
CA VAL A 76 3.70 5.08 -1.79
C VAL A 76 4.22 5.62 -3.12
N THR A 77 4.82 4.77 -3.94
CA THR A 77 5.35 5.11 -5.26
C THR A 77 4.54 4.42 -6.35
N VAL A 78 4.18 5.15 -7.38
CA VAL A 78 3.56 4.62 -8.59
C VAL A 78 4.64 4.03 -9.50
N ASN A 79 4.61 2.72 -9.69
CA ASN A 79 5.65 1.97 -10.41
C ASN A 79 5.35 1.83 -11.90
N SER A 80 4.07 1.74 -12.27
CA SER A 80 3.63 1.67 -13.65
C SER A 80 2.34 2.44 -13.88
N ILE A 81 2.18 3.00 -15.06
CA ILE A 81 0.95 3.63 -15.53
C ILE A 81 0.71 3.13 -16.96
N THR A 82 -0.50 2.64 -17.21
CA THR A 82 -0.95 2.29 -18.56
C THR A 82 -2.11 3.20 -18.92
N LEU A 83 -1.99 3.93 -20.02
CA LEU A 83 -3.05 4.76 -20.56
C LEU A 83 -3.95 3.91 -21.47
N ALA A 84 -5.24 4.22 -21.48
CA ALA A 84 -6.21 3.69 -22.42
C ALA A 84 -7.08 4.83 -22.96
N ASP A 85 -7.66 4.62 -24.15
CA ASP A 85 -8.50 5.61 -24.79
C ASP A 85 -9.65 6.06 -23.88
N GLY A 86 -10.00 7.31 -23.99
CA GLY A 86 -11.03 7.92 -23.17
C GLY A 86 -12.14 8.57 -24.01
N ALA A 87 -12.65 9.70 -23.54
CA ALA A 87 -13.78 10.38 -24.17
C ALA A 87 -13.32 11.57 -25.05
N ASN A 88 -14.24 12.06 -25.87
CA ASN A 88 -14.10 13.25 -26.71
C ASN A 88 -12.90 13.18 -27.69
N GLY A 89 -12.59 11.98 -28.19
CA GLY A 89 -11.49 11.75 -29.14
C GLY A 89 -10.12 11.56 -28.49
N GLY A 90 -10.06 11.43 -27.18
CA GLY A 90 -8.81 11.17 -26.45
C GLY A 90 -8.27 9.78 -26.73
N LEU A 91 -7.23 9.70 -27.56
CA LEU A 91 -6.50 8.47 -27.86
C LEU A 91 -5.25 8.37 -26.97
N ALA A 92 -5.06 7.23 -26.32
CA ALA A 92 -3.90 6.98 -25.46
C ALA A 92 -2.57 7.19 -26.21
N SER A 93 -2.51 6.84 -27.48
CA SER A 93 -1.33 7.00 -28.34
C SER A 93 -0.89 8.45 -28.57
N ASN A 94 -1.80 9.41 -28.37
CA ASN A 94 -1.51 10.84 -28.51
C ASN A 94 -0.89 11.44 -27.24
N TYR A 95 -0.81 10.67 -26.15
CA TYR A 95 -0.34 11.12 -24.85
C TYR A 95 0.79 10.25 -24.32
N SER A 96 1.64 10.84 -23.50
CA SER A 96 2.67 10.15 -22.74
C SER A 96 2.59 10.56 -21.27
N ILE A 97 3.07 9.69 -20.37
CA ILE A 97 3.11 9.97 -18.95
C ILE A 97 4.32 9.27 -18.33
N ASN A 98 4.98 9.95 -17.39
CA ASN A 98 6.06 9.36 -16.62
C ASN A 98 5.51 8.68 -15.38
N THR A 99 6.24 7.70 -14.85
CA THR A 99 5.99 7.05 -13.55
C THR A 99 6.80 7.72 -12.44
N GLY A 100 6.64 7.24 -11.19
CA GLY A 100 7.40 7.74 -10.06
C GLY A 100 6.66 8.79 -9.23
N GLN A 101 5.37 9.05 -9.50
CA GLN A 101 4.55 9.88 -8.62
C GLN A 101 4.53 9.25 -7.23
N THR A 102 4.59 10.09 -6.21
CA THR A 102 4.56 9.65 -4.82
C THR A 102 3.36 10.24 -4.09
N SER A 103 2.89 9.50 -3.11
CA SER A 103 1.88 9.92 -2.14
C SER A 103 2.21 9.31 -0.79
N THR A 104 1.44 9.59 0.23
CA THR A 104 1.60 8.97 1.55
C THR A 104 0.31 8.30 2.00
N ALA A 105 0.46 7.17 2.70
CA ALA A 105 -0.65 6.46 3.32
C ALA A 105 -0.16 5.69 4.56
N ASN A 106 -1.08 5.18 5.36
CA ASN A 106 -0.75 4.43 6.56
C ASN A 106 -0.92 2.92 6.32
N VAL A 107 -0.05 2.14 6.92
CA VAL A 107 -0.27 0.71 7.13
C VAL A 107 -0.54 0.53 8.62
N THR A 108 -1.77 0.15 8.99
CA THR A 108 -2.14 -0.10 10.38
C THR A 108 -1.81 -1.53 10.77
N ALA A 109 -1.41 -1.75 12.03
CA ALA A 109 -1.16 -3.10 12.53
C ALA A 109 -2.43 -3.96 12.44
N LYS A 110 -2.24 -5.23 12.09
CA LYS A 110 -3.31 -6.21 12.11
C LYS A 110 -3.56 -6.68 13.53
N THR A 111 -4.82 -6.71 13.95
CA THR A 111 -5.21 -7.22 15.26
C THR A 111 -5.08 -8.75 15.30
N LEU A 112 -4.41 -9.26 16.34
CA LEU A 112 -4.34 -10.67 16.64
C LEU A 112 -5.30 -11.00 17.79
N THR A 113 -5.77 -12.25 17.84
CA THR A 113 -6.57 -12.76 18.95
C THR A 113 -5.84 -13.89 19.64
N VAL A 114 -5.98 -13.96 20.97
CA VAL A 114 -5.52 -15.12 21.74
C VAL A 114 -6.47 -16.29 21.42
N SER A 115 -5.95 -17.32 20.78
CA SER A 115 -6.72 -18.49 20.33
C SER A 115 -6.65 -19.66 21.33
N GLY A 116 -5.70 -19.62 22.24
CA GLY A 116 -5.54 -20.63 23.27
C GLY A 116 -4.69 -20.15 24.43
N ILE A 117 -5.02 -20.63 25.64
CA ILE A 117 -4.28 -20.41 26.88
C ILE A 117 -4.08 -21.76 27.53
N THR A 118 -2.84 -22.12 27.82
CA THR A 118 -2.51 -23.27 28.68
C THR A 118 -1.82 -22.79 29.93
N THR A 119 -2.15 -23.41 31.06
CA THR A 119 -1.63 -23.03 32.37
C THR A 119 -0.93 -24.21 33.02
N SER A 120 0.22 -23.98 33.64
CA SER A 120 0.95 -24.98 34.38
C SER A 120 0.47 -25.04 35.84
N ASN A 121 0.39 -26.26 36.39
CA ASN A 121 0.24 -26.43 37.83
C ASN A 121 1.49 -25.94 38.54
N LYS A 122 1.34 -25.51 39.81
CA LYS A 122 2.49 -25.18 40.64
C LYS A 122 2.33 -25.73 42.07
N VAL A 123 3.43 -25.90 42.74
CA VAL A 123 3.46 -26.16 44.19
C VAL A 123 3.24 -24.86 44.94
N TYR A 124 2.59 -24.93 46.12
CA TYR A 124 2.37 -23.75 46.96
C TYR A 124 3.67 -23.02 47.30
N ASP A 125 3.74 -21.77 46.98
CA ASP A 125 4.90 -20.89 47.20
C ASP A 125 4.52 -19.54 47.82
N SER A 126 3.34 -19.44 48.41
CA SER A 126 2.73 -18.24 48.99
C SER A 126 2.46 -17.08 48.04
N THR A 127 2.61 -17.27 46.70
CA THR A 127 2.33 -16.24 45.66
C THR A 127 1.13 -16.62 44.82
N THR A 128 0.58 -15.62 44.10
CA THR A 128 -0.48 -15.82 43.10
C THR A 128 0.08 -15.95 41.69
N THR A 129 1.38 -15.81 41.46
CA THR A 129 1.99 -15.87 40.10
C THR A 129 1.66 -17.20 39.43
N ALA A 130 1.19 -17.12 38.18
CA ALA A 130 0.90 -18.28 37.32
C ALA A 130 1.79 -18.26 36.09
N THR A 131 2.13 -19.45 35.56
CA THR A 131 2.81 -19.61 34.30
C THR A 131 1.79 -20.00 33.22
N THR A 132 1.68 -19.19 32.17
CA THR A 132 0.78 -19.44 31.03
C THR A 132 1.54 -19.41 29.71
N THR A 133 1.10 -20.23 28.77
CA THR A 133 1.51 -20.20 27.37
C THR A 133 0.31 -19.77 26.52
N LEU A 134 0.53 -18.81 25.63
CA LEU A 134 -0.50 -18.26 24.77
C LEU A 134 -0.30 -18.68 23.33
N SER A 135 -1.38 -18.99 22.64
CA SER A 135 -1.43 -19.16 21.19
C SER A 135 -2.21 -18.02 20.57
N PHE A 136 -1.82 -17.61 19.37
CA PHE A 136 -2.45 -16.49 18.67
C PHE A 136 -3.00 -16.93 17.32
N SER A 137 -4.06 -16.27 16.86
CA SER A 137 -4.63 -16.38 15.53
C SER A 137 -4.67 -15.03 14.83
N GLY A 138 -4.68 -15.05 13.49
CA GLY A 138 -4.71 -13.84 12.67
C GLY A 138 -3.36 -13.47 12.04
N LEU A 139 -2.29 -14.24 12.30
CA LEU A 139 -0.99 -14.06 11.64
C LEU A 139 -1.11 -14.22 10.11
N ILE A 140 -0.17 -13.65 9.38
CA ILE A 140 -0.13 -13.71 7.92
C ILE A 140 0.82 -14.83 7.48
N GLY A 141 0.29 -15.75 6.67
CA GLY A 141 1.10 -16.84 6.07
C GLY A 141 1.83 -17.67 7.12
N SER A 142 3.16 -17.74 7.03
CA SER A 142 4.04 -18.46 7.97
C SER A 142 4.72 -17.56 9.01
N GLU A 143 4.29 -16.31 9.16
CA GLU A 143 4.82 -15.41 10.18
C GLU A 143 4.54 -15.96 11.58
N THR A 144 5.48 -15.76 12.50
CA THR A 144 5.33 -16.11 13.91
C THR A 144 5.61 -14.90 14.77
N ILE A 145 5.04 -14.88 15.96
CA ILE A 145 5.37 -13.90 16.99
C ILE A 145 5.75 -14.64 18.29
N ASN A 146 6.58 -14.02 19.09
CA ASN A 146 6.81 -14.38 20.47
C ASN A 146 6.00 -13.45 21.37
N ASN A 147 5.88 -13.82 22.64
CA ASN A 147 5.25 -12.97 23.62
C ASN A 147 5.87 -13.15 24.99
N THR A 148 5.77 -12.10 25.79
CA THR A 148 5.88 -12.19 27.26
C THR A 148 4.53 -11.87 27.86
N ASN A 149 4.16 -12.56 28.93
CA ASN A 149 2.89 -12.32 29.60
C ASN A 149 3.05 -12.41 31.11
N SER A 150 2.15 -11.79 31.83
CA SER A 150 1.98 -12.00 33.29
C SER A 150 0.60 -12.56 33.56
N SER A 151 0.54 -13.53 34.48
CA SER A 151 -0.70 -14.21 34.82
C SER A 151 -0.75 -14.49 36.33
N THR A 152 -1.96 -14.55 36.88
CA THR A 152 -2.16 -14.80 38.31
C THR A 152 -3.31 -15.75 38.55
N PHE A 153 -3.15 -16.60 39.56
CA PHE A 153 -4.26 -17.34 40.17
C PHE A 153 -5.20 -16.38 40.92
N ASP A 154 -6.45 -16.76 41.07
CA ASP A 154 -7.48 -16.03 41.84
C ASP A 154 -7.08 -15.76 43.29
N ASN A 155 -6.34 -16.68 43.92
CA ASN A 155 -5.72 -16.52 45.24
C ASN A 155 -4.55 -17.51 45.39
N LYS A 156 -3.74 -17.36 46.43
CA LYS A 156 -2.54 -18.17 46.69
C LYS A 156 -2.80 -19.55 47.31
N ASN A 157 -4.02 -19.82 47.80
CA ASN A 157 -4.30 -21.04 48.55
C ASN A 157 -4.36 -22.28 47.66
N ILE A 158 -4.09 -23.44 48.21
CA ILE A 158 -4.23 -24.74 47.55
C ILE A 158 -5.68 -24.93 47.06
N GLY A 159 -5.84 -25.58 45.91
CA GLY A 159 -7.14 -25.91 45.34
C GLY A 159 -7.01 -26.57 43.99
N THR A 160 -8.09 -27.15 43.48
CA THR A 160 -8.20 -27.76 42.18
C THR A 160 -8.95 -26.84 41.23
N ALA A 161 -8.62 -26.86 39.91
CA ALA A 161 -9.27 -26.08 38.87
C ALA A 161 -9.38 -24.58 39.17
N LYS A 162 -8.33 -24.00 39.78
CA LYS A 162 -8.30 -22.58 40.09
C LYS A 162 -8.28 -21.72 38.86
N ALA A 163 -9.03 -20.62 38.88
CA ALA A 163 -9.03 -19.65 37.80
C ALA A 163 -7.67 -18.95 37.68
N VAL A 164 -7.20 -18.78 36.43
CA VAL A 164 -6.00 -18.01 36.11
C VAL A 164 -6.37 -16.89 35.14
N THR A 165 -5.94 -15.69 35.47
CA THR A 165 -6.14 -14.50 34.66
C THR A 165 -4.83 -14.07 34.01
N VAL A 166 -4.81 -13.83 32.69
CA VAL A 166 -3.71 -13.17 32.00
C VAL A 166 -3.89 -11.66 32.18
N ASN A 167 -2.95 -11.02 32.86
CA ASN A 167 -3.04 -9.60 33.25
C ASN A 167 -2.42 -8.68 32.17
N SER A 168 -1.35 -9.15 31.49
CA SER A 168 -0.68 -8.39 30.42
C SER A 168 -0.10 -9.32 29.38
N ILE A 169 -0.05 -8.83 28.13
CA ILE A 169 0.59 -9.48 26.99
C ILE A 169 1.43 -8.43 26.29
N THR A 170 2.70 -8.72 26.08
CA THR A 170 3.59 -7.93 25.23
C THR A 170 4.05 -8.81 24.07
N LEU A 171 3.79 -8.36 22.84
CA LEU A 171 4.26 -9.05 21.66
C LEU A 171 5.74 -8.75 21.42
N VAL A 172 6.45 -9.74 20.93
CA VAL A 172 7.87 -9.66 20.59
C VAL A 172 8.04 -10.27 19.19
N ASP A 173 8.96 -9.71 18.43
CA ASP A 173 9.25 -10.19 17.06
C ASP A 173 9.53 -11.71 17.06
N GLY A 174 8.98 -12.37 16.08
CA GLY A 174 9.19 -13.79 15.83
C GLY A 174 10.04 -14.02 14.59
N ASN A 175 9.67 -15.04 13.81
CA ASN A 175 10.35 -15.41 12.56
C ASN A 175 9.51 -15.08 11.33
N ASN A 176 10.15 -15.10 10.15
CA ASN A 176 9.51 -14.87 8.85
C ASN A 176 8.81 -13.52 8.73
N GLY A 177 9.25 -12.53 9.51
CA GLY A 177 8.74 -11.15 9.44
C GLY A 177 7.53 -10.86 10.31
N GLY A 178 7.26 -11.74 11.29
CA GLY A 178 6.27 -11.51 12.34
C GLY A 178 6.82 -10.71 13.52
#